data_1b1539b4cab1ed7ab26f2566b928e0ca
#
_entry.id   1b1539b4cab1ed7ab26f2566b928e0ca
#
_cell.length_a   1.000
_cell.length_b   1.000
_cell.length_c   1.000
_cell.angle_alpha   90.00
_cell.angle_beta   90.00
_cell.angle_gamma   90.00
#
_symmetry.space_group_name_H-M   'P 1'
#
loop_
_entity.id
_entity.type
_entity.pdbx_description
1 polymer ?
#
loop_
_entity_poly.entity_id
_entity_poly.type
_entity_poly.pdbx_seq_one_letter_code
_entity_poly.pdbx_strand_id
1 'polypeptide(L)'
;MTRALTLPLLAVFAVAAGLMALTGCGNNVPAGAVATVGDSKITQDEFDKWLDIAVRGQSQQQGGAAAVPEPPDFEKCVAAKSKTPVPKGQQKPSDDQLKKQCKSEYDTLKREVMQFLIQGEWVQQEAKKRGVTVKPAEIKKALEDQKKQVFPNDKQYQQFLKTSGMTEEDVLFRVRLNELQQRLTQKVTEDATKVSDEDISAYYDKNKKRFAQPERRDLRVVLTKTEAKANQAKKALDSGQPFKKVVKQYSIDEASKSQGGLLPAVSEGQQEKDFDTAIFSANKGKIQGPVKTQFGWYVFEVEKITPASQQTLEESKDTIKNLLRSQRQQKALDEFVKQFREDYKGKTNCADDYRVVECKNAPKDESDTGPASGGNPGGQAPQQPAQPAPTPTPQSPQSPAQP
;
A
#
# COMPACT_ATOMS: atom_id res chain seq x y z
N MET A 1 -29.18 -35.46 -81.51
CA MET A 1 -28.14 -36.47 -81.79
C MET A 1 -27.26 -36.62 -80.58
N THR A 2 -27.61 -37.58 -79.86
CA THR A 2 -26.97 -38.53 -78.99
C THR A 2 -25.45 -38.60 -78.95
N ARG A 3 -24.85 -38.57 -77.81
CA ARG A 3 -23.89 -39.58 -77.35
C ARG A 3 -23.60 -39.43 -75.85
N ALA A 4 -24.02 -40.44 -75.12
CA ALA A 4 -23.63 -40.73 -73.75
C ALA A 4 -22.15 -41.18 -73.72
N LEU A 5 -21.39 -40.75 -72.71
CA LEU A 5 -20.12 -41.36 -72.31
C LEU A 5 -20.16 -41.70 -70.82
N THR A 6 -20.13 -42.98 -70.55
CA THR A 6 -20.01 -43.60 -69.22
C THR A 6 -18.61 -43.46 -68.69
N LEU A 7 -18.50 -43.00 -67.45
CA LEU A 7 -17.23 -43.02 -66.62
C LEU A 7 -17.29 -44.24 -65.69
N PRO A 8 -16.16 -44.91 -65.43
CA PRO A 8 -16.06 -45.94 -64.40
C PRO A 8 -15.79 -45.42 -63.05
N LEU A 9 -16.42 -46.02 -62.04
CA LEU A 9 -16.16 -45.87 -60.61
C LEU A 9 -14.72 -46.27 -60.28
N LEU A 10 -13.95 -45.36 -59.68
CA LEU A 10 -12.74 -45.68 -58.92
C LEU A 10 -13.02 -45.53 -57.42
N ALA A 11 -13.07 -46.70 -56.76
CA ALA A 11 -13.17 -46.78 -55.30
C ALA A 11 -11.86 -46.35 -54.67
N VAL A 12 -11.88 -45.21 -53.94
CA VAL A 12 -10.78 -44.78 -53.08
C VAL A 12 -11.09 -45.25 -51.69
N PHE A 13 -10.30 -46.23 -51.22
CA PHE A 13 -10.24 -46.65 -49.81
C PHE A 13 -9.69 -45.53 -48.98
N ALA A 14 -10.52 -44.82 -48.19
CA ALA A 14 -10.08 -43.91 -47.14
C ALA A 14 -9.69 -44.74 -45.91
N VAL A 15 -8.39 -44.85 -45.70
CA VAL A 15 -7.84 -45.33 -44.43
C VAL A 15 -8.06 -44.22 -43.39
N ALA A 16 -9.08 -44.37 -42.59
CA ALA A 16 -9.29 -43.56 -41.39
C ALA A 16 -8.24 -43.95 -40.34
N ALA A 17 -7.11 -43.24 -40.35
CA ALA A 17 -6.18 -43.26 -39.21
C ALA A 17 -6.87 -42.52 -38.05
N GLY A 18 -7.46 -43.28 -37.13
CA GLY A 18 -8.01 -42.79 -35.88
C GLY A 18 -6.86 -42.23 -35.03
N LEU A 19 -6.74 -40.92 -35.01
CA LEU A 19 -6.05 -40.22 -33.90
C LEU A 19 -6.90 -40.42 -32.64
N MET A 20 -6.59 -41.45 -31.86
CA MET A 20 -7.03 -41.52 -30.48
C MET A 20 -6.36 -40.34 -29.76
N ALA A 21 -7.10 -39.25 -29.59
CA ALA A 21 -6.80 -38.25 -28.63
C ALA A 21 -6.89 -38.91 -27.24
N LEU A 22 -5.74 -39.33 -26.72
CA LEU A 22 -5.59 -39.67 -25.32
C LEU A 22 -5.90 -38.40 -24.52
N THR A 23 -7.20 -38.26 -24.17
CA THR A 23 -7.60 -37.33 -23.10
C THR A 23 -7.05 -37.88 -21.80
N GLY A 24 -5.74 -37.68 -21.57
CA GLY A 24 -5.13 -37.85 -20.26
C GLY A 24 -5.76 -36.81 -19.33
N CYS A 25 -6.50 -37.26 -18.33
CA CYS A 25 -6.82 -36.49 -17.16
C CYS A 25 -5.50 -36.25 -16.39
N GLY A 26 -4.69 -35.34 -16.86
CA GLY A 26 -3.42 -34.94 -16.27
C GLY A 26 -3.10 -33.54 -16.77
N ASN A 27 -2.64 -32.71 -15.88
CA ASN A 27 -2.13 -31.35 -16.03
C ASN A 27 -1.95 -30.88 -17.48
N ASN A 28 -2.81 -29.97 -17.95
CA ASN A 28 -2.78 -29.43 -19.32
C ASN A 28 -1.58 -28.50 -19.61
N VAL A 29 -0.44 -28.72 -18.96
CA VAL A 29 0.78 -27.96 -19.20
C VAL A 29 1.66 -28.73 -20.16
N PRO A 30 2.00 -28.18 -21.35
CA PRO A 30 2.84 -28.84 -22.33
C PRO A 30 4.26 -29.12 -21.81
N ALA A 31 4.92 -30.14 -22.34
CA ALA A 31 6.31 -30.43 -22.02
C ALA A 31 7.19 -29.20 -22.27
N GLY A 32 8.14 -28.94 -21.35
CA GLY A 32 9.02 -27.77 -21.38
C GLY A 32 8.39 -26.44 -20.93
N ALA A 33 7.16 -26.49 -20.44
CA ALA A 33 6.52 -25.33 -19.80
C ALA A 33 6.28 -25.59 -18.30
N VAL A 34 6.42 -24.55 -17.49
CA VAL A 34 6.11 -24.55 -16.05
C VAL A 34 4.67 -24.12 -15.78
N ALA A 35 4.09 -23.31 -16.67
CA ALA A 35 2.70 -22.91 -16.61
C ALA A 35 2.15 -22.50 -17.98
N THR A 36 0.81 -22.43 -18.08
CA THR A 36 0.10 -21.79 -19.19
C THR A 36 -0.90 -20.77 -18.66
N VAL A 37 -1.09 -19.68 -19.42
CA VAL A 37 -2.12 -18.67 -19.18
C VAL A 37 -2.95 -18.55 -20.46
N GLY A 38 -4.12 -19.18 -20.51
CA GLY A 38 -4.83 -19.39 -21.78
C GLY A 38 -3.94 -20.15 -22.78
N ASP A 39 -3.70 -19.54 -23.95
CA ASP A 39 -2.86 -20.12 -25.02
C ASP A 39 -1.35 -19.82 -24.85
N SER A 40 -0.99 -18.89 -23.97
CA SER A 40 0.41 -18.53 -23.73
C SER A 40 1.09 -19.54 -22.81
N LYS A 41 2.36 -19.80 -23.09
CA LYS A 41 3.20 -20.72 -22.30
C LYS A 41 4.29 -19.92 -21.57
N ILE A 42 4.50 -20.27 -20.31
CA ILE A 42 5.67 -19.86 -19.55
C ILE A 42 6.62 -21.06 -19.58
N THR A 43 7.77 -20.89 -20.21
CA THR A 43 8.72 -21.97 -20.42
C THR A 43 9.61 -22.23 -19.22
N GLN A 44 10.19 -23.43 -19.15
CA GLN A 44 11.20 -23.77 -18.13
C GLN A 44 12.41 -22.82 -18.24
N ASP A 45 12.86 -22.53 -19.47
CA ASP A 45 14.03 -21.65 -19.70
C ASP A 45 13.77 -20.21 -19.18
N GLU A 46 12.54 -19.69 -19.37
CA GLU A 46 12.16 -18.39 -18.79
C GLU A 46 12.16 -18.44 -17.27
N PHE A 47 11.59 -19.48 -16.70
CA PHE A 47 11.59 -19.66 -15.25
C PHE A 47 13.01 -19.72 -14.69
N ASP A 48 13.89 -20.57 -15.25
CA ASP A 48 15.26 -20.76 -14.79
C ASP A 48 16.06 -19.46 -14.90
N LYS A 49 15.89 -18.72 -15.99
CA LYS A 49 16.50 -17.39 -16.16
C LYS A 49 16.08 -16.42 -15.05
N TRP A 50 14.79 -16.30 -14.78
CA TRP A 50 14.30 -15.38 -13.77
C TRP A 50 14.63 -15.87 -12.34
N LEU A 51 14.76 -17.18 -12.13
CA LEU A 51 15.24 -17.73 -10.87
C LEU A 51 16.70 -17.36 -10.61
N ASP A 52 17.59 -17.46 -11.62
CA ASP A 52 18.98 -17.02 -11.50
C ASP A 52 19.08 -15.53 -11.17
N ILE A 53 18.28 -14.69 -11.83
CA ILE A 53 18.20 -13.25 -11.55
C ILE A 53 17.76 -13.01 -10.10
N ALA A 54 16.73 -13.70 -9.63
CA ALA A 54 16.22 -13.57 -8.27
C ALA A 54 17.25 -13.99 -7.21
N VAL A 55 17.95 -15.10 -7.44
CA VAL A 55 19.04 -15.58 -6.56
C VAL A 55 20.17 -14.56 -6.48
N ARG A 56 20.61 -14.01 -7.61
CA ARG A 56 21.66 -12.97 -7.64
C ARG A 56 21.23 -11.72 -6.88
N GLY A 57 19.98 -11.27 -7.07
CA GLY A 57 19.43 -10.13 -6.36
C GLY A 57 19.42 -10.36 -4.83
N GLN A 58 18.97 -11.51 -4.38
CA GLN A 58 18.97 -11.87 -2.95
C GLN A 58 20.38 -11.95 -2.37
N SER A 59 21.32 -12.56 -3.11
CA SER A 59 22.72 -12.71 -2.66
C SER A 59 23.42 -11.37 -2.50
N GLN A 60 23.14 -10.39 -3.37
CA GLN A 60 23.69 -9.02 -3.23
C GLN A 60 23.19 -8.34 -1.95
N GLN A 61 21.94 -8.55 -1.57
CA GLN A 61 21.38 -7.97 -0.34
C GLN A 61 21.97 -8.61 0.93
N GLN A 62 22.32 -9.89 0.86
CA GLN A 62 22.85 -10.65 2.01
C GLN A 62 24.38 -10.69 2.08
N GLY A 63 25.09 -10.13 1.09
CA GLY A 63 26.55 -10.11 1.03
C GLY A 63 27.18 -11.50 0.81
N GLY A 64 26.40 -12.47 0.31
CA GLY A 64 26.81 -13.85 0.08
C GLY A 64 27.18 -14.15 -1.39
N ALA A 65 27.80 -15.31 -1.63
CA ALA A 65 27.99 -15.82 -2.96
C ALA A 65 26.69 -16.36 -3.54
N ALA A 66 26.31 -15.88 -4.75
CA ALA A 66 25.14 -16.38 -5.45
C ALA A 66 25.38 -17.87 -5.85
N ALA A 67 24.56 -18.74 -5.29
CA ALA A 67 24.49 -20.14 -5.73
C ALA A 67 23.03 -20.50 -5.90
N VAL A 68 22.61 -20.78 -7.14
CA VAL A 68 21.22 -21.20 -7.42
C VAL A 68 20.97 -22.51 -6.67
N PRO A 69 19.95 -22.56 -5.80
CA PRO A 69 19.60 -23.81 -5.14
C PRO A 69 18.98 -24.77 -6.17
N GLU A 70 19.69 -25.82 -6.53
CA GLU A 70 19.23 -26.80 -7.52
C GLU A 70 18.68 -28.05 -6.82
N PRO A 71 17.39 -28.35 -6.97
CA PRO A 71 16.83 -29.60 -6.46
C PRO A 71 17.35 -30.80 -7.25
N PRO A 72 17.39 -32.05 -6.66
CA PRO A 72 16.83 -32.33 -5.33
C PRO A 72 17.86 -32.17 -4.19
N ASP A 73 19.13 -32.07 -4.49
CA ASP A 73 20.19 -32.20 -3.47
C ASP A 73 20.75 -30.90 -2.95
N PHE A 74 20.56 -29.80 -3.65
CA PHE A 74 20.99 -28.44 -3.26
C PHE A 74 22.51 -28.32 -2.97
N GLU A 75 23.34 -29.19 -3.55
CA GLU A 75 24.77 -29.31 -3.23
C GLU A 75 25.53 -27.98 -3.37
N LYS A 76 25.31 -27.24 -4.46
CA LYS A 76 25.97 -25.94 -4.69
C LYS A 76 25.60 -24.91 -3.63
N CYS A 77 24.34 -24.86 -3.24
CA CYS A 77 23.87 -23.96 -2.20
C CYS A 77 24.46 -24.33 -0.84
N VAL A 78 24.42 -25.61 -0.46
CA VAL A 78 25.00 -26.11 0.79
C VAL A 78 26.52 -25.81 0.83
N ALA A 79 27.25 -26.09 -0.24
CA ALA A 79 28.67 -25.78 -0.34
C ALA A 79 28.99 -24.28 -0.24
N ALA A 80 28.15 -23.41 -0.79
CA ALA A 80 28.31 -21.98 -0.65
C ALA A 80 28.06 -21.51 0.79
N LYS A 81 26.97 -21.96 1.42
CA LYS A 81 26.63 -21.60 2.79
C LYS A 81 27.58 -22.15 3.84
N SER A 82 28.15 -23.36 3.62
CA SER A 82 29.09 -23.95 4.53
C SER A 82 30.41 -23.15 4.66
N LYS A 83 30.72 -22.30 3.66
CA LYS A 83 31.87 -21.40 3.65
C LYS A 83 31.63 -20.08 4.35
N THR A 84 30.36 -19.76 4.69
CA THR A 84 30.02 -18.51 5.36
C THR A 84 30.54 -18.52 6.80
N PRO A 85 31.28 -17.49 7.25
CA PRO A 85 31.76 -17.39 8.61
C PRO A 85 30.61 -17.39 9.62
N VAL A 86 30.72 -18.16 10.69
CA VAL A 86 29.75 -18.20 11.78
C VAL A 86 30.20 -17.24 12.87
N PRO A 87 29.29 -16.40 13.43
CA PRO A 87 29.61 -15.52 14.54
C PRO A 87 30.17 -16.28 15.74
N LYS A 88 31.12 -15.66 16.46
CA LYS A 88 31.73 -16.26 17.66
C LYS A 88 30.66 -16.67 18.67
N GLY A 89 30.68 -17.92 19.11
CA GLY A 89 29.74 -18.49 20.09
C GLY A 89 28.53 -19.20 19.47
N GLN A 90 28.33 -19.18 18.15
CA GLN A 90 27.32 -19.98 17.48
C GLN A 90 27.91 -21.28 16.92
N GLN A 91 27.11 -22.34 16.97
CA GLN A 91 27.52 -23.62 16.34
C GLN A 91 27.32 -23.52 14.81
N LYS A 92 28.29 -24.11 14.08
CA LYS A 92 28.17 -24.23 12.63
C LYS A 92 26.98 -25.14 12.28
N PRO A 93 26.05 -24.69 11.38
CA PRO A 93 24.94 -25.53 10.95
C PRO A 93 25.44 -26.84 10.31
N SER A 94 24.73 -27.95 10.52
CA SER A 94 24.98 -29.21 9.84
C SER A 94 24.57 -29.11 8.36
N ASP A 95 25.11 -30.02 7.52
CA ASP A 95 24.75 -30.07 6.09
C ASP A 95 23.25 -30.31 5.89
N ASP A 96 22.58 -31.11 6.75
CA ASP A 96 21.14 -31.30 6.73
C ASP A 96 20.39 -30.04 7.05
N GLN A 97 20.85 -29.22 7.98
CA GLN A 97 20.28 -27.93 8.30
C GLN A 97 20.43 -26.94 7.12
N LEU A 98 21.62 -26.92 6.53
CA LEU A 98 21.89 -26.10 5.33
C LEU A 98 21.03 -26.56 4.14
N LYS A 99 20.88 -27.89 3.93
CA LYS A 99 19.99 -28.43 2.88
C LYS A 99 18.53 -27.99 3.06
N LYS A 100 18.02 -28.06 4.28
CA LYS A 100 16.65 -27.56 4.60
C LYS A 100 16.51 -26.06 4.33
N GLN A 101 17.52 -25.27 4.69
CA GLN A 101 17.56 -23.85 4.42
C GLN A 101 17.55 -23.55 2.91
N CYS A 102 18.44 -24.23 2.15
CA CYS A 102 18.52 -24.09 0.69
C CYS A 102 17.19 -24.46 0.01
N LYS A 103 16.54 -25.53 0.49
CA LYS A 103 15.20 -25.92 0.01
C LYS A 103 14.17 -24.86 0.28
N SER A 104 14.12 -24.30 1.48
CA SER A 104 13.17 -23.24 1.85
C SER A 104 13.37 -21.95 1.01
N GLU A 105 14.62 -21.59 0.77
CA GLU A 105 14.97 -20.45 -0.09
C GLU A 105 14.54 -20.71 -1.54
N TYR A 106 14.83 -21.89 -2.07
CA TYR A 106 14.36 -22.30 -3.40
C TYR A 106 12.84 -22.22 -3.51
N ASP A 107 12.11 -22.81 -2.56
CA ASP A 107 10.64 -22.83 -2.58
C ASP A 107 10.05 -21.40 -2.50
N THR A 108 10.70 -20.48 -1.81
CA THR A 108 10.30 -19.07 -1.74
C THR A 108 10.57 -18.37 -3.07
N LEU A 109 11.80 -18.47 -3.60
CA LEU A 109 12.16 -17.85 -4.87
C LEU A 109 11.35 -18.42 -6.04
N LYS A 110 11.11 -19.75 -6.03
CA LYS A 110 10.25 -20.41 -7.01
C LYS A 110 8.86 -19.79 -7.03
N ARG A 111 8.23 -19.59 -5.86
CA ARG A 111 6.92 -18.93 -5.77
C ARG A 111 6.95 -17.51 -6.33
N GLU A 112 7.93 -16.70 -5.90
CA GLU A 112 8.06 -15.33 -6.34
C GLU A 112 8.24 -15.21 -7.86
N VAL A 113 9.10 -16.05 -8.44
CA VAL A 113 9.34 -16.06 -9.89
C VAL A 113 8.09 -16.53 -10.64
N MET A 114 7.43 -17.59 -10.18
CA MET A 114 6.19 -18.07 -10.80
C MET A 114 5.10 -17.00 -10.75
N GLN A 115 4.92 -16.34 -9.61
CA GLN A 115 3.95 -15.23 -9.47
C GLN A 115 4.28 -14.08 -10.43
N PHE A 116 5.54 -13.69 -10.52
CA PHE A 116 5.99 -12.64 -11.44
C PHE A 116 5.67 -12.97 -12.90
N LEU A 117 6.04 -14.16 -13.35
CA LEU A 117 5.83 -14.58 -14.74
C LEU A 117 4.33 -14.70 -15.08
N ILE A 118 3.56 -15.33 -14.20
CA ILE A 118 2.12 -15.49 -14.36
C ILE A 118 1.41 -14.13 -14.37
N GLN A 119 1.67 -13.28 -13.38
CA GLN A 119 1.05 -11.95 -13.28
C GLN A 119 1.50 -11.04 -14.45
N GLY A 120 2.76 -11.17 -14.88
CA GLY A 120 3.27 -10.48 -16.06
C GLY A 120 2.47 -10.83 -17.31
N GLU A 121 2.18 -12.12 -17.50
CA GLU A 121 1.36 -12.59 -18.63
C GLU A 121 -0.09 -12.13 -18.50
N TRP A 122 -0.68 -12.18 -17.30
CA TRP A 122 -2.02 -11.65 -17.03
C TRP A 122 -2.15 -10.18 -17.42
N VAL A 123 -1.17 -9.36 -17.01
CA VAL A 123 -1.14 -7.91 -17.32
C VAL A 123 -1.06 -7.68 -18.83
N GLN A 124 -0.22 -8.43 -19.54
CA GLN A 124 -0.08 -8.31 -20.98
C GLN A 124 -1.38 -8.68 -21.71
N GLN A 125 -2.02 -9.79 -21.32
CA GLN A 125 -3.29 -10.22 -21.93
C GLN A 125 -4.43 -9.26 -21.62
N GLU A 126 -4.55 -8.75 -20.38
CA GLU A 126 -5.59 -7.79 -20.02
C GLU A 126 -5.38 -6.44 -20.73
N ALA A 127 -4.14 -5.99 -20.83
CA ALA A 127 -3.81 -4.80 -21.60
C ALA A 127 -4.25 -4.94 -23.06
N LYS A 128 -3.92 -6.06 -23.68
CA LYS A 128 -4.36 -6.38 -25.05
C LYS A 128 -5.90 -6.41 -25.17
N LYS A 129 -6.59 -7.09 -24.24
CA LYS A 129 -8.06 -7.17 -24.19
C LYS A 129 -8.71 -5.80 -24.10
N ARG A 130 -8.12 -4.86 -23.35
CA ARG A 130 -8.64 -3.50 -23.16
C ARG A 130 -8.10 -2.46 -24.16
N GLY A 131 -7.29 -2.89 -25.13
CA GLY A 131 -6.68 -1.98 -26.12
C GLY A 131 -5.63 -1.03 -25.49
N VAL A 132 -5.07 -1.39 -24.35
CA VAL A 132 -3.99 -0.65 -23.70
C VAL A 132 -2.65 -1.09 -24.30
N THR A 133 -1.90 -0.14 -24.83
CA THR A 133 -0.61 -0.40 -25.48
C THR A 133 0.44 0.59 -25.01
N VAL A 134 1.70 0.16 -25.02
CA VAL A 134 2.87 1.02 -24.77
C VAL A 134 3.81 0.87 -25.96
N LYS A 135 4.16 2.00 -26.59
CA LYS A 135 5.05 2.00 -27.76
C LYS A 135 6.50 1.70 -27.32
N PRO A 136 7.31 1.02 -28.16
CA PRO A 136 8.71 0.74 -27.83
C PRO A 136 9.54 1.99 -27.48
N ALA A 137 9.27 3.12 -28.13
CA ALA A 137 9.94 4.38 -27.85
C ALA A 137 9.59 4.93 -26.44
N GLU A 138 8.36 4.73 -25.98
CA GLU A 138 7.92 5.13 -24.64
C GLU A 138 8.60 4.27 -23.57
N ILE A 139 8.73 2.95 -23.82
CA ILE A 139 9.43 2.03 -22.91
C ILE A 139 10.91 2.42 -22.77
N LYS A 140 11.58 2.71 -23.91
CA LYS A 140 12.97 3.17 -23.90
C LYS A 140 13.13 4.49 -23.16
N LYS A 141 12.22 5.44 -23.39
CA LYS A 141 12.23 6.72 -22.66
C LYS A 141 12.04 6.52 -21.17
N ALA A 142 11.07 5.69 -20.75
CA ALA A 142 10.83 5.38 -19.35
C ALA A 142 12.07 4.73 -18.69
N LEU A 143 12.75 3.82 -19.40
CA LEU A 143 14.02 3.26 -18.94
C LEU A 143 15.09 4.33 -18.74
N GLU A 144 15.29 5.22 -19.73
CA GLU A 144 16.29 6.29 -19.63
C GLU A 144 15.97 7.27 -18.48
N ASP A 145 14.70 7.61 -18.26
CA ASP A 145 14.29 8.46 -17.16
C ASP A 145 14.53 7.75 -15.80
N GLN A 146 14.23 6.45 -15.71
CA GLN A 146 14.51 5.65 -14.52
C GLN A 146 16.02 5.49 -14.26
N LYS A 147 16.83 5.25 -15.32
CA LYS A 147 18.30 5.18 -15.20
C LYS A 147 18.87 6.45 -14.57
N LYS A 148 18.44 7.63 -15.05
CA LYS A 148 18.90 8.94 -14.52
C LYS A 148 18.56 9.14 -13.06
N GLN A 149 17.44 8.57 -12.58
CA GLN A 149 17.02 8.69 -11.17
C GLN A 149 17.77 7.74 -10.25
N VAL A 150 18.11 6.52 -10.75
CA VAL A 150 18.64 5.44 -9.90
C VAL A 150 20.15 5.34 -10.01
N PHE A 151 20.73 5.56 -11.19
CA PHE A 151 22.15 5.36 -11.44
C PHE A 151 22.85 6.69 -11.71
N PRO A 152 23.88 7.06 -10.94
CA PRO A 152 24.66 8.28 -11.14
C PRO A 152 25.33 8.36 -12.53
N ASN A 153 25.59 7.21 -13.17
CA ASN A 153 26.22 7.12 -14.48
C ASN A 153 26.00 5.75 -15.12
N ASP A 154 26.23 5.66 -16.43
CA ASP A 154 26.10 4.42 -17.21
C ASP A 154 26.98 3.27 -16.71
N LYS A 155 28.17 3.56 -16.19
CA LYS A 155 29.06 2.51 -15.67
C LYS A 155 28.41 1.75 -14.52
N GLN A 156 27.68 2.45 -13.65
CA GLN A 156 26.95 1.80 -12.54
C GLN A 156 25.75 1.01 -13.06
N TYR A 157 25.06 1.47 -14.09
CA TYR A 157 24.01 0.69 -14.73
C TYR A 157 24.57 -0.60 -15.36
N GLN A 158 25.69 -0.53 -16.10
CA GLN A 158 26.35 -1.70 -16.67
C GLN A 158 26.81 -2.67 -15.57
N GLN A 159 27.33 -2.13 -14.47
CA GLN A 159 27.69 -2.95 -13.30
C GLN A 159 26.47 -3.65 -12.72
N PHE A 160 25.34 -2.96 -12.61
CA PHE A 160 24.07 -3.54 -12.16
C PHE A 160 23.64 -4.71 -13.07
N LEU A 161 23.62 -4.53 -14.39
CA LEU A 161 23.29 -5.60 -15.34
C LEU A 161 24.19 -6.83 -15.13
N LYS A 162 25.49 -6.60 -15.05
CA LYS A 162 26.47 -7.68 -14.83
C LYS A 162 26.27 -8.43 -13.52
N THR A 163 26.00 -7.72 -12.44
CA THR A 163 25.87 -8.35 -11.10
C THR A 163 24.52 -9.00 -10.90
N SER A 164 23.44 -8.43 -11.43
CA SER A 164 22.09 -9.01 -11.36
C SER A 164 21.86 -10.17 -12.32
N GLY A 165 22.71 -10.34 -13.35
CA GLY A 165 22.50 -11.29 -14.44
C GLY A 165 21.39 -10.88 -15.42
N MET A 166 20.85 -9.66 -15.30
CA MET A 166 19.86 -9.13 -16.23
C MET A 166 20.49 -8.61 -17.52
N THR A 167 19.80 -8.83 -18.62
CA THR A 167 20.06 -8.13 -19.87
C THR A 167 19.28 -6.81 -19.92
N GLU A 168 19.63 -5.91 -20.82
CA GLU A 168 18.82 -4.70 -21.05
C GLU A 168 17.40 -5.05 -21.51
N GLU A 169 17.21 -6.14 -22.24
CA GLU A 169 15.90 -6.63 -22.66
C GLU A 169 15.04 -7.04 -21.46
N ASP A 170 15.63 -7.67 -20.45
CA ASP A 170 14.92 -8.02 -19.21
C ASP A 170 14.46 -6.76 -18.44
N VAL A 171 15.30 -5.74 -18.42
CA VAL A 171 14.93 -4.46 -17.81
C VAL A 171 13.81 -3.79 -18.62
N LEU A 172 13.91 -3.77 -19.94
CA LEU A 172 12.85 -3.24 -20.82
C LEU A 172 11.53 -4.02 -20.65
N PHE A 173 11.59 -5.33 -20.49
CA PHE A 173 10.40 -6.15 -20.21
C PHE A 173 9.73 -5.72 -18.88
N ARG A 174 10.49 -5.53 -17.82
CA ARG A 174 9.95 -5.04 -16.53
C ARG A 174 9.38 -3.64 -16.64
N VAL A 175 10.06 -2.72 -17.33
CA VAL A 175 9.56 -1.37 -17.58
C VAL A 175 8.25 -1.43 -18.35
N ARG A 176 8.17 -2.27 -19.39
CA ARG A 176 6.94 -2.47 -20.16
C ARG A 176 5.78 -2.95 -19.27
N LEU A 177 6.01 -3.94 -18.40
CA LEU A 177 4.96 -4.42 -17.49
C LEU A 177 4.48 -3.31 -16.56
N ASN A 178 5.37 -2.51 -16.00
CA ASN A 178 5.01 -1.39 -15.14
C ASN A 178 4.17 -0.34 -15.89
N GLU A 179 4.59 0.03 -17.10
CA GLU A 179 3.84 0.98 -17.95
C GLU A 179 2.45 0.46 -18.30
N LEU A 180 2.34 -0.83 -18.67
CA LEU A 180 1.06 -1.47 -18.93
C LEU A 180 0.15 -1.47 -17.70
N GLN A 181 0.69 -1.79 -16.52
CA GLN A 181 -0.06 -1.80 -15.26
C GLN A 181 -0.57 -0.41 -14.88
N GLN A 182 0.26 0.63 -15.03
CA GLN A 182 -0.13 2.01 -14.78
C GLN A 182 -1.25 2.45 -15.71
N ARG A 183 -1.13 2.17 -17.02
CA ARG A 183 -2.16 2.51 -18.01
C ARG A 183 -3.45 1.72 -17.82
N LEU A 184 -3.36 0.44 -17.42
CA LEU A 184 -4.54 -0.35 -17.05
C LEU A 184 -5.26 0.27 -15.85
N THR A 185 -4.52 0.63 -14.79
CA THR A 185 -5.08 1.31 -13.62
C THR A 185 -5.76 2.62 -14.02
N GLN A 186 -5.10 3.44 -14.84
CA GLN A 186 -5.68 4.67 -15.35
C GLN A 186 -6.95 4.42 -16.15
N LYS A 187 -6.92 3.44 -17.07
CA LYS A 187 -8.06 3.07 -17.91
C LYS A 187 -9.25 2.59 -17.11
N VAL A 188 -9.01 1.76 -16.10
CA VAL A 188 -10.04 1.21 -15.20
C VAL A 188 -10.69 2.29 -14.34
N THR A 189 -9.88 3.28 -13.91
CA THR A 189 -10.37 4.35 -13.02
C THR A 189 -10.85 5.58 -13.76
N GLU A 190 -10.70 5.66 -15.08
CA GLU A 190 -11.02 6.84 -15.90
C GLU A 190 -12.48 7.30 -15.70
N ASP A 191 -13.44 6.39 -15.80
CA ASP A 191 -14.85 6.72 -15.62
C ASP A 191 -15.22 6.98 -14.15
N ALA A 192 -14.55 6.34 -13.23
CA ALA A 192 -14.75 6.53 -11.79
C ALA A 192 -14.36 7.93 -11.31
N THR A 193 -13.55 8.66 -12.07
CA THR A 193 -13.17 10.04 -11.74
C THR A 193 -14.22 11.08 -12.08
N LYS A 194 -15.23 10.70 -12.88
CA LYS A 194 -16.32 11.61 -13.28
C LYS A 194 -17.30 11.77 -12.13
N VAL A 195 -17.29 12.95 -11.53
CA VAL A 195 -18.21 13.34 -10.44
C VAL A 195 -18.98 14.54 -10.92
N SER A 196 -20.31 14.41 -11.01
CA SER A 196 -21.21 15.48 -11.44
C SER A 196 -21.57 16.42 -10.29
N ASP A 197 -22.14 17.57 -10.62
CA ASP A 197 -22.64 18.52 -9.61
C ASP A 197 -23.84 17.95 -8.85
N GLU A 198 -24.64 17.08 -9.50
CA GLU A 198 -25.75 16.34 -8.86
C GLU A 198 -25.22 15.34 -7.82
N ASP A 199 -24.13 14.63 -8.10
CA ASP A 199 -23.47 13.73 -7.14
C ASP A 199 -23.02 14.49 -5.90
N ILE A 200 -22.43 15.69 -6.12
CA ILE A 200 -21.89 16.54 -5.05
C ILE A 200 -23.06 17.07 -4.19
N SER A 201 -24.12 17.57 -4.82
CA SER A 201 -25.31 18.06 -4.13
C SER A 201 -25.97 16.95 -3.30
N ALA A 202 -26.18 15.77 -3.91
CA ALA A 202 -26.78 14.63 -3.22
C ALA A 202 -25.93 14.17 -2.02
N TYR A 203 -24.59 14.19 -2.15
CA TYR A 203 -23.70 13.87 -1.04
C TYR A 203 -23.79 14.91 0.08
N TYR A 204 -23.78 16.20 -0.26
CA TYR A 204 -23.89 17.28 0.71
C TYR A 204 -25.19 17.18 1.49
N ASP A 205 -26.33 17.03 0.79
CA ASP A 205 -27.66 16.96 1.41
C ASP A 205 -27.79 15.78 2.37
N LYS A 206 -27.27 14.62 1.97
CA LYS A 206 -27.26 13.41 2.82
C LYS A 206 -26.33 13.54 4.03
N ASN A 207 -25.31 14.40 3.94
CA ASN A 207 -24.26 14.49 4.94
C ASN A 207 -24.13 15.89 5.57
N LYS A 208 -25.17 16.72 5.56
CA LYS A 208 -25.14 18.12 6.07
C LYS A 208 -24.46 18.25 7.42
N LYS A 209 -24.73 17.33 8.35
CA LYS A 209 -24.13 17.33 9.69
C LYS A 209 -22.59 17.28 9.69
N ARG A 210 -21.96 16.68 8.65
CA ARG A 210 -20.50 16.60 8.53
C ARG A 210 -19.86 17.94 8.14
N PHE A 211 -20.65 18.84 7.58
CA PHE A 211 -20.24 20.19 7.16
C PHE A 211 -20.67 21.25 8.16
N ALA A 212 -21.31 20.85 9.27
CA ALA A 212 -21.61 21.73 10.39
C ALA A 212 -20.37 21.86 11.28
N GLN A 213 -20.09 23.10 11.67
CA GLN A 213 -19.12 23.40 12.71
C GLN A 213 -19.90 23.80 13.97
N PRO A 214 -19.72 23.08 15.07
CA PRO A 214 -20.39 23.42 16.32
C PRO A 214 -19.92 24.77 16.84
N GLU A 215 -20.72 25.38 17.71
CA GLU A 215 -20.28 26.53 18.48
C GLU A 215 -19.03 26.19 19.28
N ARG A 216 -18.08 27.11 19.29
CA ARG A 216 -16.84 26.98 20.08
C ARG A 216 -16.65 28.23 20.95
N ARG A 217 -16.14 27.98 22.16
CA ARG A 217 -15.87 29.02 23.15
C ARG A 217 -14.43 29.00 23.57
N ASP A 218 -13.77 30.15 23.55
CA ASP A 218 -12.47 30.32 24.16
C ASP A 218 -12.68 30.80 25.59
N LEU A 219 -12.10 30.11 26.55
CA LEU A 219 -12.28 30.37 27.96
C LEU A 219 -10.97 30.77 28.62
N ARG A 220 -11.09 31.52 29.71
CA ARG A 220 -10.07 31.52 30.74
C ARG A 220 -10.57 30.80 31.97
N VAL A 221 -9.75 29.94 32.54
CA VAL A 221 -10.14 29.09 33.65
C VAL A 221 -9.15 29.19 34.83
N VAL A 222 -9.69 29.07 36.03
CA VAL A 222 -8.96 28.85 37.28
C VAL A 222 -9.50 27.58 37.90
N LEU A 223 -8.71 26.52 37.96
CA LEU A 223 -9.06 25.29 38.65
C LEU A 223 -8.44 25.29 40.05
N THR A 224 -9.23 24.95 41.07
CA THR A 224 -8.80 24.87 42.43
C THR A 224 -9.21 23.55 43.10
N LYS A 225 -8.47 23.13 44.15
CA LYS A 225 -8.83 21.89 44.89
C LYS A 225 -10.08 21.99 45.73
N THR A 226 -10.39 23.20 46.21
CA THR A 226 -11.48 23.45 47.17
C THR A 226 -12.37 24.59 46.72
N GLU A 227 -13.64 24.52 47.07
CA GLU A 227 -14.61 25.57 46.80
C GLU A 227 -14.19 26.91 47.45
N ALA A 228 -13.65 26.87 48.68
CA ALA A 228 -13.17 28.06 49.38
C ALA A 228 -12.10 28.82 48.58
N LYS A 229 -11.14 28.10 47.97
CA LYS A 229 -10.14 28.69 47.08
C LYS A 229 -10.74 29.20 45.77
N ALA A 230 -11.72 28.51 45.23
CA ALA A 230 -12.42 28.99 44.05
C ALA A 230 -13.20 30.27 44.31
N ASN A 231 -13.88 30.38 45.45
CA ASN A 231 -14.55 31.59 45.86
C ASN A 231 -13.56 32.78 46.08
N GLN A 232 -12.36 32.52 46.63
CA GLN A 232 -11.30 33.53 46.74
C GLN A 232 -10.82 33.97 45.35
N ALA A 233 -10.58 33.04 44.43
CA ALA A 233 -10.21 33.35 43.05
C ALA A 233 -11.30 34.16 42.33
N LYS A 234 -12.56 33.76 42.49
CA LYS A 234 -13.70 34.49 41.90
C LYS A 234 -13.76 35.92 42.46
N LYS A 235 -13.69 36.11 43.76
CA LYS A 235 -13.68 37.45 44.40
C LYS A 235 -12.52 38.30 43.90
N ALA A 236 -11.33 37.72 43.68
CA ALA A 236 -10.20 38.43 43.14
C ALA A 236 -10.47 38.94 41.70
N LEU A 237 -11.04 38.04 40.86
CA LEU A 237 -11.43 38.38 39.48
C LEU A 237 -12.55 39.43 39.45
N ASP A 238 -13.61 39.27 40.26
CA ASP A 238 -14.72 40.23 40.37
C ASP A 238 -14.25 41.63 40.86
N SER A 239 -13.15 41.66 41.62
CA SER A 239 -12.52 42.93 42.04
C SER A 239 -11.58 43.53 40.98
N GLY A 240 -11.51 42.95 39.78
CA GLY A 240 -10.72 43.48 38.67
C GLY A 240 -9.25 43.03 38.64
N GLN A 241 -8.84 42.06 39.45
CA GLN A 241 -7.47 41.54 39.33
C GLN A 241 -7.25 40.85 37.98
N PRO A 242 -6.09 41.06 37.32
CA PRO A 242 -5.77 40.42 36.06
C PRO A 242 -5.88 38.91 36.12
N PHE A 243 -6.59 38.28 35.18
CA PHE A 243 -6.83 36.82 35.15
C PHE A 243 -5.54 36.01 35.26
N LYS A 244 -4.49 36.40 34.53
CA LYS A 244 -3.17 35.78 34.57
C LYS A 244 -2.55 35.76 35.99
N LYS A 245 -2.77 36.83 36.80
CA LYS A 245 -2.29 36.90 38.17
C LYS A 245 -3.06 35.91 39.06
N VAL A 246 -4.37 35.87 38.93
CA VAL A 246 -5.23 34.98 39.71
C VAL A 246 -4.97 33.51 39.34
N VAL A 247 -4.81 33.18 38.05
CA VAL A 247 -4.40 31.86 37.60
C VAL A 247 -3.07 31.43 38.24
N LYS A 248 -2.06 32.28 38.19
CA LYS A 248 -0.73 31.97 38.80
C LYS A 248 -0.85 31.68 40.29
N GLN A 249 -1.72 32.40 41.00
CA GLN A 249 -1.87 32.30 42.46
C GLN A 249 -2.74 31.12 42.91
N TYR A 250 -3.83 30.80 42.18
CA TYR A 250 -4.84 29.88 42.68
C TYR A 250 -4.97 28.59 41.82
N SER A 251 -4.63 28.65 40.54
CA SER A 251 -4.88 27.50 39.65
C SER A 251 -3.92 26.34 39.88
N ILE A 252 -4.50 25.14 39.92
CA ILE A 252 -3.76 23.88 39.94
C ILE A 252 -3.70 23.21 38.56
N ASP A 253 -4.35 23.79 37.52
CA ASP A 253 -4.32 23.28 36.17
C ASP A 253 -3.06 23.71 35.44
N GLU A 254 -2.03 22.88 35.48
CA GLU A 254 -0.72 23.17 34.87
C GLU A 254 -0.83 23.32 33.35
N ALA A 255 -1.82 22.70 32.69
CA ALA A 255 -2.00 22.74 31.24
C ALA A 255 -2.34 24.17 30.75
N SER A 256 -3.29 24.84 31.41
CA SER A 256 -3.68 26.21 31.03
C SER A 256 -2.90 27.30 31.79
N LYS A 257 -2.28 26.98 32.93
CA LYS A 257 -1.61 27.94 33.83
C LYS A 257 -0.51 28.72 33.14
N SER A 258 0.33 28.06 32.34
CA SER A 258 1.41 28.71 31.59
C SER A 258 0.90 29.71 30.57
N GLN A 259 -0.31 29.53 30.07
CA GLN A 259 -1.03 30.37 29.10
C GLN A 259 -2.00 31.34 29.77
N GLY A 260 -1.88 31.55 31.11
CA GLY A 260 -2.74 32.44 31.87
C GLY A 260 -4.20 31.96 31.97
N GLY A 261 -4.39 30.67 32.00
CA GLY A 261 -5.70 30.00 32.11
C GLY A 261 -6.44 29.82 30.82
N LEU A 262 -5.82 30.03 29.65
CA LEU A 262 -6.48 29.88 28.34
C LEU A 262 -6.85 28.42 28.06
N LEU A 263 -8.12 28.20 27.74
CA LEU A 263 -8.70 26.96 27.26
C LEU A 263 -9.43 27.23 25.94
N PRO A 264 -8.77 27.08 24.79
CA PRO A 264 -9.31 27.52 23.51
C PRO A 264 -10.23 26.49 22.87
N ALA A 265 -11.15 26.96 22.05
CA ALA A 265 -11.98 26.20 21.11
C ALA A 265 -12.81 25.09 21.75
N VAL A 266 -13.30 25.26 22.96
CA VAL A 266 -14.18 24.30 23.65
C VAL A 266 -15.50 24.18 22.90
N SER A 267 -15.88 22.96 22.51
CA SER A 267 -17.18 22.62 21.92
C SER A 267 -18.06 21.94 22.97
N GLU A 268 -19.39 22.02 22.77
CA GLU A 268 -20.36 21.37 23.65
C GLU A 268 -20.12 19.85 23.71
N GLY A 269 -20.20 19.29 24.92
CA GLY A 269 -19.94 17.87 25.19
C GLY A 269 -18.47 17.50 25.38
N GLN A 270 -17.54 18.43 25.34
CA GLN A 270 -16.09 18.14 25.56
C GLN A 270 -15.67 18.21 27.03
N GLN A 271 -16.49 18.82 27.89
CA GLN A 271 -16.20 18.97 29.30
C GLN A 271 -17.13 18.09 30.14
N GLU A 272 -16.86 17.97 31.46
CA GLU A 272 -17.82 17.35 32.37
C GLU A 272 -19.16 18.07 32.32
N LYS A 273 -20.25 17.33 32.41
CA LYS A 273 -21.62 17.78 32.17
C LYS A 273 -21.96 19.10 32.83
N ASP A 274 -21.64 19.25 34.12
CA ASP A 274 -21.99 20.46 34.88
C ASP A 274 -21.16 21.67 34.46
N PHE A 275 -19.88 21.44 34.14
CA PHE A 275 -18.99 22.47 33.64
C PHE A 275 -19.34 22.86 32.20
N ASP A 276 -19.65 21.87 31.35
CA ASP A 276 -20.09 22.07 30.00
C ASP A 276 -21.38 22.91 29.95
N THR A 277 -22.38 22.54 30.75
CA THR A 277 -23.62 23.31 30.89
C THR A 277 -23.35 24.75 31.32
N ALA A 278 -22.44 24.93 32.30
CA ALA A 278 -22.10 26.27 32.79
C ALA A 278 -21.39 27.10 31.69
N ILE A 279 -20.45 26.48 30.93
CA ILE A 279 -19.76 27.13 29.82
C ILE A 279 -20.76 27.62 28.78
N PHE A 280 -21.66 26.74 28.30
CA PHE A 280 -22.54 27.07 27.17
C PHE A 280 -23.74 27.93 27.55
N SER A 281 -24.07 28.06 28.86
CA SER A 281 -25.07 29.04 29.37
C SER A 281 -24.44 30.40 29.72
N ALA A 282 -23.12 30.52 29.81
CA ALA A 282 -22.45 31.73 30.24
C ALA A 282 -22.46 32.84 29.19
N ASN A 283 -22.63 34.08 29.64
CA ASN A 283 -22.43 35.26 28.79
C ASN A 283 -20.95 35.60 28.69
N LYS A 284 -20.54 36.04 27.50
CA LYS A 284 -19.17 36.52 27.24
C LYS A 284 -18.77 37.64 28.20
N GLY A 285 -17.54 37.60 28.72
CA GLY A 285 -16.95 38.62 29.55
C GLY A 285 -17.48 38.67 31.00
N LYS A 286 -18.17 37.58 31.44
CA LYS A 286 -18.62 37.47 32.83
C LYS A 286 -17.92 36.37 33.57
N ILE A 287 -17.46 36.65 34.78
CA ILE A 287 -16.87 35.65 35.66
C ILE A 287 -17.97 34.71 36.17
N GLN A 288 -17.79 33.42 35.94
CA GLN A 288 -18.73 32.37 36.32
C GLN A 288 -18.13 31.40 37.32
N GLY A 289 -18.97 30.61 37.94
CA GLY A 289 -18.55 29.61 38.92
C GLY A 289 -18.67 30.11 40.37
N PRO A 290 -18.16 29.35 41.35
CA PRO A 290 -17.47 28.06 41.21
C PRO A 290 -18.35 26.91 40.66
N VAL A 291 -17.81 26.12 39.74
CA VAL A 291 -18.45 24.91 39.23
C VAL A 291 -17.65 23.70 39.69
N LYS A 292 -18.34 22.73 40.32
CA LYS A 292 -17.70 21.51 40.81
C LYS A 292 -17.51 20.50 39.69
N THR A 293 -16.32 19.88 39.64
CA THR A 293 -15.99 18.78 38.72
C THR A 293 -15.18 17.71 39.49
N GLN A 294 -14.90 16.58 38.85
CA GLN A 294 -14.01 15.57 39.42
C GLN A 294 -12.58 16.07 39.63
N PHE A 295 -12.13 17.09 38.88
CA PHE A 295 -10.80 17.67 38.98
C PHE A 295 -10.69 18.75 40.06
N GLY A 296 -11.83 19.26 40.56
CA GLY A 296 -11.91 20.33 41.50
C GLY A 296 -13.00 21.35 41.17
N TRP A 297 -12.73 22.63 41.46
CA TRP A 297 -13.68 23.71 41.30
C TRP A 297 -13.18 24.73 40.29
N TYR A 298 -13.98 24.93 39.21
CA TYR A 298 -13.66 25.89 38.17
C TYR A 298 -14.30 27.24 38.42
N VAL A 299 -13.52 28.29 38.24
CA VAL A 299 -13.96 29.67 38.00
C VAL A 299 -13.52 30.01 36.58
N PHE A 300 -14.39 30.58 35.78
CA PHE A 300 -14.08 30.83 34.38
C PHE A 300 -14.72 32.07 33.81
N GLU A 301 -14.22 32.51 32.67
CA GLU A 301 -14.78 33.56 31.82
C GLU A 301 -14.79 33.07 30.37
N VAL A 302 -15.86 33.37 29.64
CA VAL A 302 -15.92 33.16 28.19
C VAL A 302 -15.35 34.39 27.52
N GLU A 303 -14.15 34.27 26.93
CA GLU A 303 -13.51 35.39 26.21
C GLU A 303 -14.08 35.59 24.81
N LYS A 304 -14.34 34.49 24.12
CA LYS A 304 -14.80 34.52 22.74
C LYS A 304 -15.83 33.42 22.50
N ILE A 305 -16.85 33.75 21.76
CA ILE A 305 -17.83 32.82 21.23
C ILE A 305 -17.66 32.81 19.71
N THR A 306 -17.41 31.64 19.14
CA THR A 306 -17.46 31.42 17.70
C THR A 306 -18.75 30.67 17.42
N PRO A 307 -19.76 31.31 16.80
CA PRO A 307 -21.06 30.69 16.58
C PRO A 307 -20.93 29.38 15.76
N ALA A 308 -21.90 28.50 15.96
CA ALA A 308 -22.08 27.37 15.06
C ALA A 308 -22.30 27.88 13.63
N SER A 309 -21.70 27.20 12.67
CA SER A 309 -21.83 27.52 11.25
C SER A 309 -22.04 26.27 10.42
N GLN A 310 -22.71 26.43 9.29
CA GLN A 310 -22.89 25.40 8.30
C GLN A 310 -22.09 25.80 7.06
N GLN A 311 -21.07 25.02 6.71
CA GLN A 311 -20.43 25.21 5.41
C GLN A 311 -21.47 25.02 4.31
N THR A 312 -21.50 25.92 3.37
CA THR A 312 -22.39 25.83 2.22
C THR A 312 -21.96 24.72 1.26
N LEU A 313 -22.87 24.33 0.36
CA LEU A 313 -22.54 23.42 -0.74
C LEU A 313 -21.36 23.93 -1.55
N GLU A 314 -21.34 25.22 -1.87
CA GLU A 314 -20.28 25.84 -2.68
C GLU A 314 -18.92 25.78 -1.98
N GLU A 315 -18.86 26.11 -0.68
CA GLU A 315 -17.63 26.00 0.13
C GLU A 315 -17.13 24.55 0.27
N SER A 316 -18.03 23.57 0.19
CA SER A 316 -17.73 22.14 0.36
C SER A 316 -17.51 21.42 -0.95
N LYS A 317 -17.81 22.06 -2.10
CA LYS A 317 -17.88 21.44 -3.43
C LYS A 317 -16.61 20.68 -3.80
N ASP A 318 -15.45 21.31 -3.70
CA ASP A 318 -14.18 20.70 -4.07
C ASP A 318 -13.78 19.56 -3.13
N THR A 319 -14.06 19.72 -1.84
CA THR A 319 -13.81 18.66 -0.84
C THR A 319 -14.66 17.43 -1.12
N ILE A 320 -15.96 17.63 -1.40
CA ILE A 320 -16.87 16.53 -1.74
C ILE A 320 -16.48 15.88 -3.05
N LYS A 321 -16.16 16.66 -4.06
CA LYS A 321 -15.71 16.16 -5.37
C LYS A 321 -14.49 15.27 -5.25
N ASN A 322 -13.47 15.71 -4.52
CA ASN A 322 -12.25 14.93 -4.29
C ASN A 322 -12.54 13.65 -3.50
N LEU A 323 -13.39 13.74 -2.48
CA LEU A 323 -13.80 12.57 -1.68
C LEU A 323 -14.53 11.53 -2.54
N LEU A 324 -15.55 11.94 -3.30
CA LEU A 324 -16.32 11.05 -4.16
C LEU A 324 -15.45 10.43 -5.25
N ARG A 325 -14.55 11.23 -5.85
CA ARG A 325 -13.58 10.76 -6.83
C ARG A 325 -12.69 9.67 -6.25
N SER A 326 -12.10 9.90 -5.08
CA SER A 326 -11.25 8.93 -4.41
C SER A 326 -11.99 7.63 -4.07
N GLN A 327 -13.21 7.74 -3.53
CA GLN A 327 -14.05 6.58 -3.20
C GLN A 327 -14.42 5.75 -4.44
N ARG A 328 -14.80 6.42 -5.54
CA ARG A 328 -15.14 5.76 -6.80
C ARG A 328 -13.92 5.09 -7.44
N GLN A 329 -12.76 5.76 -7.41
CA GLN A 329 -11.51 5.18 -7.90
C GLN A 329 -11.14 3.92 -7.13
N GLN A 330 -11.19 3.98 -5.80
CA GLN A 330 -10.87 2.81 -4.97
C GLN A 330 -11.82 1.65 -5.27
N LYS A 331 -13.12 1.92 -5.31
CA LYS A 331 -14.13 0.90 -5.62
C LYS A 331 -13.91 0.27 -6.99
N ALA A 332 -13.68 1.08 -8.03
CA ALA A 332 -13.44 0.58 -9.37
C ALA A 332 -12.16 -0.29 -9.44
N LEU A 333 -11.13 0.10 -8.70
CA LEU A 333 -9.88 -0.65 -8.64
C LEU A 333 -10.06 -1.98 -7.89
N ASP A 334 -10.76 -1.98 -6.76
CA ASP A 334 -11.03 -3.20 -5.97
C ASP A 334 -11.86 -4.21 -6.77
N GLU A 335 -12.91 -3.75 -7.44
CA GLU A 335 -13.74 -4.58 -8.32
C GLU A 335 -12.93 -5.12 -9.50
N PHE A 336 -12.10 -4.29 -10.11
CA PHE A 336 -11.22 -4.72 -11.19
C PHE A 336 -10.23 -5.78 -10.73
N VAL A 337 -9.51 -5.56 -9.63
CA VAL A 337 -8.50 -6.49 -9.12
C VAL A 337 -9.14 -7.84 -8.80
N LYS A 338 -10.32 -7.84 -8.16
CA LYS A 338 -11.05 -9.06 -7.85
C LYS A 338 -11.40 -9.83 -9.12
N GLN A 339 -12.05 -9.18 -10.09
CA GLN A 339 -12.48 -9.82 -11.34
C GLN A 339 -11.29 -10.25 -12.19
N PHE A 340 -10.24 -9.43 -12.27
CA PHE A 340 -9.01 -9.73 -12.97
C PHE A 340 -8.36 -11.02 -12.44
N ARG A 341 -8.23 -11.16 -11.11
CA ARG A 341 -7.69 -12.38 -10.49
C ARG A 341 -8.54 -13.60 -10.77
N GLU A 342 -9.86 -13.50 -10.61
CA GLU A 342 -10.78 -14.60 -10.89
C GLU A 342 -10.73 -15.06 -12.36
N ASP A 343 -10.78 -14.12 -13.30
CA ASP A 343 -10.75 -14.37 -14.74
C ASP A 343 -9.46 -15.07 -15.18
N TYR A 344 -8.31 -14.62 -14.67
CA TYR A 344 -7.02 -15.13 -15.09
C TYR A 344 -6.58 -16.38 -14.32
N LYS A 345 -6.89 -16.48 -13.03
CA LYS A 345 -6.68 -17.72 -12.26
C LYS A 345 -7.39 -18.90 -12.93
N GLY A 346 -8.62 -18.69 -13.39
CA GLY A 346 -9.39 -19.73 -14.12
C GLY A 346 -8.72 -20.23 -15.41
N LYS A 347 -7.85 -19.42 -16.02
CA LYS A 347 -7.12 -19.71 -17.27
C LYS A 347 -5.66 -20.15 -17.04
N THR A 348 -5.18 -20.12 -15.81
CA THR A 348 -3.79 -20.43 -15.47
C THR A 348 -3.66 -21.86 -14.97
N ASN A 349 -2.92 -22.70 -15.70
CA ASN A 349 -2.58 -24.05 -15.26
C ASN A 349 -1.08 -24.13 -15.03
N CYS A 350 -0.68 -24.76 -13.93
CA CYS A 350 0.72 -24.91 -13.55
C CYS A 350 1.12 -26.39 -13.51
N ALA A 351 2.35 -26.70 -13.91
CA ALA A 351 2.93 -28.03 -13.70
C ALA A 351 3.00 -28.35 -12.20
N ASP A 352 2.99 -29.62 -11.85
CA ASP A 352 2.80 -30.05 -10.45
C ASP A 352 3.80 -29.47 -9.47
N ASP A 353 5.07 -29.35 -9.87
CA ASP A 353 6.15 -28.81 -9.02
C ASP A 353 6.17 -27.26 -8.97
N TYR A 354 5.34 -26.59 -9.79
CA TYR A 354 5.32 -25.13 -9.98
C TYR A 354 3.98 -24.49 -9.57
N ARG A 355 3.18 -25.19 -8.78
CA ARG A 355 1.86 -24.68 -8.33
C ARG A 355 2.04 -23.53 -7.35
N VAL A 356 1.33 -22.44 -7.62
CA VAL A 356 1.22 -21.24 -6.77
C VAL A 356 -0.25 -20.81 -6.69
N VAL A 357 -0.56 -19.85 -5.83
CA VAL A 357 -1.96 -19.38 -5.61
C VAL A 357 -2.63 -18.83 -6.85
N GLU A 358 -1.87 -18.38 -7.84
CA GLU A 358 -2.36 -17.91 -9.14
C GLU A 358 -2.83 -19.06 -10.06
N CYS A 359 -2.48 -20.29 -9.76
CA CYS A 359 -2.86 -21.43 -10.58
C CYS A 359 -4.29 -21.89 -10.29
N LYS A 360 -5.03 -22.32 -11.32
CA LYS A 360 -6.33 -22.97 -11.18
C LYS A 360 -6.24 -24.25 -10.32
N ASN A 361 -5.12 -24.97 -10.47
CA ASN A 361 -4.80 -26.18 -9.73
C ASN A 361 -3.92 -25.93 -8.49
N ALA A 362 -4.00 -24.74 -7.88
CA ALA A 362 -3.29 -24.39 -6.65
C ALA A 362 -3.58 -25.39 -5.51
N PRO A 363 -2.64 -25.62 -4.59
CA PRO A 363 -2.87 -26.39 -3.38
C PRO A 363 -4.02 -25.79 -2.55
N LYS A 364 -4.87 -26.64 -1.95
CA LYS A 364 -6.03 -26.17 -1.18
C LYS A 364 -5.67 -25.47 0.13
N ASP A 365 -4.46 -25.64 0.63
CA ASP A 365 -3.99 -25.13 1.92
C ASP A 365 -3.28 -23.77 1.83
N GLU A 366 -3.03 -23.27 0.62
CA GLU A 366 -2.54 -21.90 0.45
C GLU A 366 -3.74 -20.95 0.46
N SER A 367 -4.02 -20.38 1.63
CA SER A 367 -5.06 -19.37 1.80
C SER A 367 -4.77 -18.15 0.92
N ASP A 368 -5.74 -17.76 0.11
CA ASP A 368 -5.76 -16.59 -0.79
C ASP A 368 -5.85 -15.26 0.00
N THR A 369 -5.19 -15.17 1.17
CA THR A 369 -5.27 -14.05 2.11
C THR A 369 -4.19 -12.99 1.93
N GLY A 370 -3.39 -13.07 0.85
CA GLY A 370 -2.45 -11.99 0.52
C GLY A 370 -3.19 -10.80 -0.12
N PRO A 371 -2.99 -9.56 0.36
CA PRO A 371 -3.34 -8.40 -0.44
C PRO A 371 -2.60 -8.52 -1.78
N ALA A 372 -3.23 -8.07 -2.87
CA ALA A 372 -2.56 -7.89 -4.15
C ALA A 372 -1.49 -6.80 -4.02
N SER A 373 -0.48 -7.08 -3.22
CA SER A 373 0.78 -6.35 -3.27
C SER A 373 1.35 -6.70 -4.63
N GLY A 374 1.37 -5.74 -5.53
CA GLY A 374 2.23 -5.75 -6.68
C GLY A 374 3.68 -5.85 -6.21
N GLY A 375 4.01 -6.97 -5.55
CA GLY A 375 5.35 -7.34 -5.17
C GLY A 375 6.12 -7.48 -6.46
N ASN A 376 7.02 -6.58 -6.70
CA ASN A 376 8.00 -6.61 -7.75
C ASN A 376 9.00 -7.74 -7.41
N PRO A 377 8.84 -8.98 -7.94
CA PRO A 377 9.74 -10.08 -7.62
C PRO A 377 11.00 -9.90 -8.46
N GLY A 378 11.98 -9.41 -7.85
CA GLY A 378 13.27 -9.12 -8.48
C GLY A 378 13.76 -7.77 -8.01
N GLY A 379 14.19 -7.73 -6.75
CA GLY A 379 14.84 -6.57 -6.14
C GLY A 379 14.01 -5.31 -6.31
N GLN A 380 13.62 -4.71 -5.23
CA GLN A 380 13.33 -3.29 -5.24
C GLN A 380 14.36 -2.63 -6.16
N ALA A 381 13.92 -1.81 -7.11
CA ALA A 381 14.83 -0.83 -7.69
C ALA A 381 15.68 -0.30 -6.54
N PRO A 382 17.01 -0.20 -6.66
CA PRO A 382 17.88 0.14 -5.54
C PRO A 382 17.17 1.21 -4.75
N GLN A 383 16.83 0.91 -3.49
CA GLN A 383 16.18 1.89 -2.62
C GLN A 383 17.11 3.08 -2.68
N GLN A 384 16.58 4.25 -2.99
CA GLN A 384 17.31 5.48 -2.80
C GLN A 384 18.04 5.36 -1.47
N PRO A 385 19.35 5.63 -1.42
CA PRO A 385 20.04 5.70 -0.14
C PRO A 385 19.15 6.55 0.75
N ALA A 386 18.77 6.00 1.90
CA ALA A 386 17.83 6.60 2.84
C ALA A 386 18.17 8.09 2.89
N GLN A 387 17.22 8.95 2.53
CA GLN A 387 17.41 10.38 2.69
C GLN A 387 17.84 10.53 4.15
N PRO A 388 18.95 11.22 4.45
CA PRO A 388 19.32 11.48 5.81
C PRO A 388 18.07 12.06 6.49
N ALA A 389 17.70 11.46 7.62
CA ALA A 389 16.57 11.93 8.42
C ALA A 389 16.62 13.45 8.48
N PRO A 390 15.51 14.17 8.29
CA PRO A 390 15.52 15.61 8.38
C PRO A 390 16.25 15.96 9.67
N THR A 391 17.32 16.73 9.56
CA THR A 391 18.09 17.25 10.67
C THR A 391 17.08 17.82 11.66
N PRO A 392 17.09 17.40 12.92
CA PRO A 392 16.18 17.97 13.91
C PRO A 392 16.40 19.47 13.89
N THR A 393 15.33 20.21 13.65
CA THR A 393 15.31 21.68 13.78
C THR A 393 15.96 22.00 15.12
N PRO A 394 16.93 22.92 15.18
CA PRO A 394 17.57 23.27 16.45
C PRO A 394 16.49 23.70 17.44
N GLN A 395 16.29 22.91 18.47
CA GLN A 395 15.49 23.31 19.62
C GLN A 395 16.17 24.55 20.19
N SER A 396 15.41 25.61 20.32
CA SER A 396 15.83 26.81 21.06
C SER A 396 16.38 26.39 22.43
N PRO A 397 17.49 26.99 22.90
CA PRO A 397 18.13 26.57 24.11
C PRO A 397 17.16 26.69 25.28
N GLN A 398 16.88 25.57 25.93
CA GLN A 398 16.27 25.56 27.26
C GLN A 398 17.24 26.25 28.22
N SER A 399 16.79 27.29 28.85
CA SER A 399 17.53 27.95 29.95
C SER A 399 17.78 26.95 31.07
N PRO A 400 18.99 26.92 31.65
CA PRO A 400 19.32 26.04 32.74
C PRO A 400 18.49 26.36 33.98
N ALA A 401 17.92 25.32 34.60
CA ALA A 401 17.41 25.40 35.95
C ALA A 401 18.56 25.77 36.88
N GLN A 402 18.47 26.88 37.60
CA GLN A 402 19.34 27.22 38.72
C GLN A 402 18.77 26.62 40.02
N PRO A 403 19.66 26.34 41.00
CA PRO A 403 19.41 25.51 42.18
C PRO A 403 18.41 26.07 43.20
#